data_63f0e56d04db9ae0a194f9ba49d77a70
#
_entry.id   63f0e56d04db9ae0a194f9ba49d77a70
#
_cell.length_a   1.000
_cell.length_b   1.000
_cell.length_c   1.000
_cell.angle_alpha   90.00
_cell.angle_beta   90.00
_cell.angle_gamma   90.00
#
_symmetry.space_group_name_H-M   'P 1'
#
loop_
_entity.id
_entity.type
_entity.pdbx_description
1 polymer ?
#
loop_
_entity_poly.entity_id
_entity_poly.type
_entity_poly.pdbx_seq_one_letter_code
_entity_poly.pdbx_strand_id
1 'polypeptide(L)'
;MSHVIEGLVETSCNLGILRTDSDIWTGVVSLRSSRQDQLLAMKEKFYILSGMNQIEMQVFSEYPGWEYREESALRQRYCAVYQRLFGKEAGIEAIHAGLECGIFARAIPDLDIISIGPDIVDIHSPGERMSVSSVQRTWELLLAMLEEEESAAGERA
;
A
#
# COMPACT_ATOMS: atom_id res chain seq x y z
N MET A 1 12.09 0.61 -10.00
CA MET A 1 10.86 0.80 -10.81
C MET A 1 10.18 -0.54 -10.95
N SER A 2 8.87 -0.58 -11.02
CA SER A 2 8.09 -1.79 -11.25
C SER A 2 8.34 -2.32 -12.68
N HIS A 3 8.34 -3.65 -12.81
CA HIS A 3 8.38 -4.31 -14.13
C HIS A 3 6.96 -4.59 -14.66
N VAL A 4 5.94 -4.47 -13.81
CA VAL A 4 4.53 -4.77 -14.13
C VAL A 4 3.75 -3.50 -14.44
N ILE A 5 4.02 -2.41 -13.70
CA ILE A 5 3.28 -1.15 -13.84
C ILE A 5 4.27 -0.07 -14.26
N GLU A 6 4.09 0.47 -15.47
CA GLU A 6 4.92 1.52 -15.99
C GLU A 6 4.83 2.79 -15.13
N GLY A 7 5.98 3.39 -14.84
CA GLY A 7 6.07 4.60 -14.02
C GLY A 7 5.96 4.41 -12.51
N LEU A 8 5.58 3.23 -12.03
CA LEU A 8 5.48 2.95 -10.59
C LEU A 8 6.87 2.80 -9.97
N VAL A 9 7.14 3.55 -8.91
CA VAL A 9 8.29 3.31 -8.03
C VAL A 9 7.96 2.11 -7.14
N GLU A 10 8.60 0.97 -7.37
CA GLU A 10 8.39 -0.25 -6.60
C GLU A 10 9.17 -0.26 -5.29
N THR A 11 10.42 0.21 -5.34
CA THR A 11 11.34 0.21 -4.20
C THR A 11 12.05 1.53 -4.11
N SER A 12 12.10 2.12 -2.92
CA SER A 12 12.78 3.38 -2.65
C SER A 12 13.46 3.38 -1.29
N CYS A 13 14.48 4.22 -1.16
CA CYS A 13 15.05 4.59 0.13
C CYS A 13 15.23 6.10 0.20
N ASN A 14 15.08 6.64 1.40
CA ASN A 14 15.25 8.06 1.66
C ASN A 14 15.99 8.29 2.98
N LEU A 15 17.09 9.03 2.95
CA LEU A 15 17.72 9.57 4.15
C LEU A 15 16.88 10.76 4.63
N GLY A 16 15.93 10.49 5.53
CA GLY A 16 14.96 11.48 6.01
C GLY A 16 15.51 12.38 7.10
N ILE A 17 16.43 11.88 7.93
CA ILE A 17 17.03 12.61 9.03
C ILE A 17 18.53 12.36 9.05
N LEU A 18 19.30 13.43 9.19
CA LEU A 18 20.72 13.39 9.52
C LEU A 18 20.97 14.38 10.64
N ARG A 19 21.54 13.91 11.73
CA ARG A 19 21.89 14.74 12.90
C ARG A 19 23.35 14.52 13.27
N THR A 20 23.98 15.59 13.73
CA THR A 20 25.29 15.57 14.34
C THR A 20 25.14 16.08 15.77
N ASP A 21 25.52 15.28 16.74
CA ASP A 21 25.53 15.65 18.14
C ASP A 21 26.90 15.33 18.70
N SER A 22 27.65 16.39 19.07
CA SER A 22 29.07 16.32 19.45
C SER A 22 29.88 15.56 18.38
N ASP A 23 30.30 14.34 18.67
CA ASP A 23 31.11 13.49 17.80
C ASP A 23 30.32 12.31 17.17
N ILE A 24 29.00 12.29 17.36
CA ILE A 24 28.14 11.21 16.87
C ILE A 24 27.27 11.73 15.73
N TRP A 25 27.27 10.97 14.62
CA TRP A 25 26.37 11.17 13.51
C TRP A 25 25.25 10.12 13.55
N THR A 26 24.02 10.57 13.48
CA THR A 26 22.84 9.70 13.44
C THR A 26 22.07 9.96 12.15
N GLY A 27 21.85 8.89 11.38
CA GLY A 27 21.03 8.93 10.18
C GLY A 27 19.78 8.04 10.31
N VAL A 28 18.61 8.54 9.90
CA VAL A 28 17.40 7.73 9.79
C VAL A 28 17.05 7.57 8.32
N VAL A 29 17.05 6.32 7.86
CA VAL A 29 16.74 5.95 6.48
C VAL A 29 15.40 5.23 6.44
N SER A 30 14.45 5.75 5.67
CA SER A 30 13.19 5.07 5.35
C SER A 30 13.38 4.18 4.13
N LEU A 31 13.06 2.90 4.27
CA LEU A 31 12.99 1.93 3.17
C LEU A 31 11.53 1.65 2.86
N ARG A 32 11.16 1.63 1.58
CA ARG A 32 9.82 1.27 1.14
C ARG A 32 9.89 0.38 -0.09
N SER A 33 9.07 -0.66 -0.10
CA SER A 33 8.87 -1.50 -1.30
C SER A 33 7.50 -2.15 -1.23
N SER A 34 6.84 -2.27 -2.39
CA SER A 34 5.67 -3.16 -2.52
C SER A 34 6.09 -4.63 -2.50
N ARG A 35 7.36 -4.94 -2.83
CA ARG A 35 7.90 -6.30 -2.86
C ARG A 35 8.71 -6.62 -1.62
N GLN A 36 8.36 -7.71 -0.95
CA GLN A 36 9.03 -8.16 0.27
C GLN A 36 10.50 -8.55 0.04
N ASP A 37 10.80 -9.25 -1.07
CA ASP A 37 12.16 -9.65 -1.43
C ASP A 37 13.08 -8.44 -1.66
N GLN A 38 12.57 -7.39 -2.31
CA GLN A 38 13.31 -6.15 -2.55
C GLN A 38 13.55 -5.37 -1.28
N LEU A 39 12.57 -5.35 -0.37
CA LEU A 39 12.73 -4.73 0.94
C LEU A 39 13.82 -5.42 1.76
N LEU A 40 13.84 -6.76 1.78
CA LEU A 40 14.87 -7.54 2.43
C LEU A 40 16.25 -7.31 1.80
N ALA A 41 16.34 -7.35 0.48
CA ALA A 41 17.60 -7.09 -0.23
C ALA A 41 18.16 -5.69 0.06
N MET A 42 17.29 -4.69 0.18
CA MET A 42 17.66 -3.31 0.54
C MET A 42 18.18 -3.27 1.99
N LYS A 43 17.49 -3.92 2.93
CA LYS A 43 17.90 -4.02 4.33
C LYS A 43 19.27 -4.68 4.46
N GLU A 44 19.50 -5.79 3.76
CA GLU A 44 20.79 -6.48 3.72
C GLU A 44 21.93 -5.58 3.21
N LYS A 45 21.69 -4.77 2.19
CA LYS A 45 22.69 -3.80 1.72
C LYS A 45 23.09 -2.81 2.81
N PHE A 46 22.14 -2.33 3.59
CA PHE A 46 22.44 -1.44 4.72
C PHE A 46 23.19 -2.15 5.84
N TYR A 47 22.88 -3.43 6.15
CA TYR A 47 23.65 -4.23 7.11
C TYR A 47 25.10 -4.41 6.66
N ILE A 48 25.34 -4.71 5.39
CA ILE A 48 26.70 -4.86 4.85
C ILE A 48 27.45 -3.52 4.94
N LEU A 49 26.82 -2.43 4.50
CA LEU A 49 27.45 -1.09 4.53
C LEU A 49 27.75 -0.64 5.96
N SER A 50 26.84 -0.87 6.91
CA SER A 50 27.08 -0.52 8.32
C SER A 50 28.22 -1.35 8.92
N GLY A 51 28.29 -2.64 8.64
CA GLY A 51 29.36 -3.51 9.08
C GLY A 51 30.72 -3.12 8.52
N MET A 52 30.81 -2.80 7.24
CA MET A 52 32.05 -2.34 6.59
C MET A 52 32.58 -1.03 7.16
N ASN A 53 31.70 -0.16 7.65
CA ASN A 53 32.04 1.16 8.17
C ASN A 53 31.96 1.26 9.71
N GLN A 54 31.75 0.14 10.41
CA GLN A 54 31.63 0.08 11.87
C GLN A 54 30.51 1.01 12.40
N ILE A 55 29.42 1.12 11.66
CA ILE A 55 28.23 1.91 12.03
C ILE A 55 27.26 1.00 12.76
N GLU A 56 26.79 1.41 13.93
CA GLU A 56 25.70 0.72 14.62
C GLU A 56 24.40 0.93 13.84
N MET A 57 23.69 -0.16 13.57
CA MET A 57 22.42 -0.13 12.82
C MET A 57 21.31 -0.76 13.64
N GLN A 58 20.17 -0.06 13.70
CA GLN A 58 18.93 -0.55 14.29
C GLN A 58 17.81 -0.48 13.27
N VAL A 59 16.92 -1.47 13.29
CA VAL A 59 15.73 -1.54 12.43
C VAL A 59 14.49 -1.43 13.31
N PHE A 60 13.55 -0.58 12.92
CA PHE A 60 12.31 -0.36 13.64
C PHE A 60 11.17 -0.05 12.68
N SER A 61 9.92 -0.17 13.15
CA SER A 61 8.70 0.15 12.37
C SER A 61 8.62 -0.59 11.04
N GLU A 62 8.84 -1.92 11.07
CA GLU A 62 8.79 -2.73 9.86
C GLU A 62 7.35 -2.97 9.41
N TYR A 63 7.07 -2.66 8.13
CA TYR A 63 5.83 -2.99 7.44
C TYR A 63 6.11 -3.96 6.28
N PRO A 64 5.29 -5.01 6.10
CA PRO A 64 5.43 -5.90 4.95
C PRO A 64 5.05 -5.17 3.65
N GLY A 65 5.68 -5.56 2.55
CA GLY A 65 5.24 -5.16 1.22
C GLY A 65 3.84 -5.70 0.90
N TRP A 66 3.11 -4.97 0.07
CA TRP A 66 1.86 -5.43 -0.52
C TRP A 66 2.00 -5.40 -2.03
N GLU A 67 2.24 -6.58 -2.61
CA GLU A 67 2.49 -6.72 -4.03
C GLU A 67 1.20 -6.53 -4.84
N TYR A 68 1.34 -5.85 -5.98
CA TYR A 68 0.24 -5.76 -6.93
C TYR A 68 -0.07 -7.14 -7.52
N ARG A 69 -1.31 -7.56 -7.45
CA ARG A 69 -1.80 -8.81 -8.02
C ARG A 69 -2.40 -8.51 -9.40
N GLU A 70 -1.82 -9.07 -10.46
CA GLU A 70 -2.31 -8.85 -11.83
C GLU A 70 -3.74 -9.37 -11.99
N GLU A 71 -4.01 -10.58 -11.50
CA GLU A 71 -5.33 -11.18 -11.51
C GLU A 71 -5.99 -11.07 -10.12
N SER A 72 -7.03 -10.27 -10.01
CA SER A 72 -7.82 -10.08 -8.80
C SER A 72 -9.30 -10.08 -9.16
N ALA A 73 -10.01 -11.11 -8.71
CA ALA A 73 -11.45 -11.23 -8.92
C ALA A 73 -12.21 -10.13 -8.17
N LEU A 74 -11.73 -9.77 -6.96
CA LEU A 74 -12.31 -8.69 -6.17
C LEU A 74 -12.19 -7.35 -6.88
N ARG A 75 -11.02 -7.04 -7.47
CA ARG A 75 -10.82 -5.81 -8.24
C ARG A 75 -11.69 -5.77 -9.50
N GLN A 76 -11.81 -6.88 -10.22
CA GLN A 76 -12.67 -6.96 -11.40
C GLN A 76 -14.13 -6.68 -11.04
N ARG A 77 -14.63 -7.30 -9.96
CA ARG A 77 -15.98 -7.06 -9.43
C ARG A 77 -16.14 -5.59 -9.00
N TYR A 78 -15.19 -5.05 -8.27
CA TYR A 78 -15.20 -3.64 -7.90
C TYR A 78 -15.34 -2.71 -9.11
N CYS A 79 -14.55 -2.92 -10.16
CA CYS A 79 -14.60 -2.11 -11.38
C CYS A 79 -15.98 -2.21 -12.06
N ALA A 80 -16.57 -3.42 -12.12
CA ALA A 80 -17.90 -3.62 -12.72
C ALA A 80 -19.00 -2.90 -11.92
N VAL A 81 -19.00 -3.03 -10.59
CA VAL A 81 -19.95 -2.35 -9.70
C VAL A 81 -19.78 -0.83 -9.79
N TYR A 82 -18.54 -0.36 -9.77
CA TYR A 82 -18.23 1.07 -9.88
C TYR A 82 -18.74 1.66 -11.20
N GLN A 83 -18.50 0.98 -12.33
CA GLN A 83 -19.00 1.38 -13.65
C GLN A 83 -20.52 1.43 -13.69
N ARG A 84 -21.17 0.42 -13.09
CA ARG A 84 -22.65 0.36 -13.04
C ARG A 84 -23.26 1.49 -12.22
N LEU A 85 -22.68 1.80 -11.05
CA LEU A 85 -23.22 2.82 -10.15
C LEU A 85 -22.93 4.25 -10.64
N PHE A 86 -21.75 4.49 -11.18
CA PHE A 86 -21.30 5.86 -11.46
C PHE A 86 -21.12 6.18 -12.94
N GLY A 87 -21.30 5.20 -13.84
CA GLY A 87 -21.21 5.40 -15.29
C GLY A 87 -19.80 5.73 -15.80
N LYS A 88 -18.76 5.43 -15.02
CA LYS A 88 -17.34 5.71 -15.35
C LYS A 88 -16.45 4.59 -14.87
N GLU A 89 -15.28 4.47 -15.49
CA GLU A 89 -14.26 3.51 -15.08
C GLU A 89 -13.63 3.90 -13.73
N ALA A 90 -13.32 2.89 -12.92
CA ALA A 90 -12.57 3.08 -11.70
C ALA A 90 -11.08 3.30 -12.01
N GLY A 91 -10.45 4.27 -11.37
CA GLY A 91 -9.01 4.42 -11.39
C GLY A 91 -8.36 3.31 -10.55
N ILE A 92 -7.42 2.58 -11.14
CA ILE A 92 -6.65 1.55 -10.44
C ILE A 92 -5.23 2.06 -10.27
N GLU A 93 -4.80 2.16 -9.02
CA GLU A 93 -3.47 2.63 -8.66
C GLU A 93 -2.77 1.59 -7.79
N ALA A 94 -1.46 1.52 -7.91
CA ALA A 94 -0.60 0.78 -7.00
C ALA A 94 0.44 1.75 -6.42
N ILE A 95 0.70 1.61 -5.14
CA ILE A 95 1.67 2.44 -4.43
C ILE A 95 2.61 1.57 -3.60
N HIS A 96 3.83 2.04 -3.37
CA HIS A 96 4.81 1.38 -2.49
C HIS A 96 4.75 1.91 -1.05
N ALA A 97 3.56 2.28 -0.58
CA ALA A 97 3.32 2.70 0.80
C ALA A 97 3.05 1.49 1.71
N GLY A 98 3.41 1.63 2.98
CA GLY A 98 2.99 0.68 4.01
C GLY A 98 1.49 0.86 4.28
N LEU A 99 0.71 -0.15 3.90
CA LEU A 99 -0.72 -0.23 4.18
C LEU A 99 -1.01 -1.48 5.02
N GLU A 100 -2.09 -1.42 5.79
CA GLU A 100 -2.59 -2.55 6.58
C GLU A 100 -2.85 -3.78 5.72
N CYS A 101 -3.18 -3.59 4.45
CA CYS A 101 -3.35 -4.66 3.46
C CYS A 101 -2.12 -5.57 3.34
N GLY A 102 -0.90 -5.03 3.49
CA GLY A 102 0.33 -5.81 3.52
C GLY A 102 0.40 -6.76 4.73
N ILE A 103 -0.15 -6.35 5.88
CA ILE A 103 -0.22 -7.18 7.09
C ILE A 103 -1.19 -8.34 6.86
N PHE A 104 -2.37 -8.06 6.29
CA PHE A 104 -3.37 -9.09 5.97
C PHE A 104 -2.86 -10.05 4.90
N ALA A 105 -2.25 -9.55 3.83
CA ALA A 105 -1.68 -10.37 2.77
C ALA A 105 -0.58 -11.33 3.27
N ARG A 106 0.22 -10.88 4.24
CA ARG A 106 1.23 -11.72 4.88
C ARG A 106 0.62 -12.76 5.83
N ALA A 107 -0.44 -12.42 6.54
CA ALA A 107 -1.08 -13.30 7.52
C ALA A 107 -1.97 -14.37 6.88
N ILE A 108 -2.59 -14.05 5.74
CA ILE A 108 -3.55 -14.91 5.05
C ILE A 108 -3.07 -15.08 3.61
N PRO A 109 -2.40 -16.22 3.30
CA PRO A 109 -1.96 -16.52 1.93
C PRO A 109 -3.14 -16.49 0.96
N ASP A 110 -2.89 -16.00 -0.25
CA ASP A 110 -3.84 -15.92 -1.35
C ASP A 110 -5.06 -15.00 -1.15
N LEU A 111 -5.13 -14.28 -0.03
CA LEU A 111 -6.19 -13.30 0.19
C LEU A 111 -6.19 -12.24 -0.93
N ASP A 112 -7.32 -12.09 -1.62
CA ASP A 112 -7.51 -11.05 -2.62
C ASP A 112 -7.97 -9.77 -1.93
N ILE A 113 -7.20 -8.70 -2.06
CA ILE A 113 -7.38 -7.47 -1.29
C ILE A 113 -7.33 -6.26 -2.21
N ILE A 114 -8.25 -5.33 -2.00
CA ILE A 114 -8.20 -3.97 -2.55
C ILE A 114 -8.34 -2.96 -1.41
N SER A 115 -7.74 -1.79 -1.57
CA SER A 115 -7.93 -0.65 -0.67
C SER A 115 -8.82 0.38 -1.36
N ILE A 116 -9.87 0.79 -0.69
CA ILE A 116 -10.81 1.80 -1.17
C ILE A 116 -11.06 2.83 -0.07
N GLY A 117 -11.47 4.02 -0.45
CA GLY A 117 -11.80 5.04 0.53
C GLY A 117 -12.40 6.30 -0.11
N PRO A 118 -12.85 7.25 0.70
CA PRO A 118 -13.31 8.55 0.24
C PRO A 118 -12.16 9.43 -0.24
N ASP A 119 -12.51 10.52 -0.94
CA ASP A 119 -11.55 11.51 -1.39
C ASP A 119 -11.02 12.31 -0.20
N ILE A 120 -9.73 12.22 0.07
CA ILE A 120 -9.01 12.94 1.12
C ILE A 120 -7.90 13.76 0.48
N VAL A 121 -7.74 14.99 0.90
CA VAL A 121 -6.68 15.90 0.44
C VAL A 121 -5.83 16.37 1.62
N ASP A 122 -4.60 16.76 1.34
CA ASP A 122 -3.63 17.24 2.33
C ASP A 122 -3.40 16.24 3.49
N ILE A 123 -3.39 14.93 3.18
CA ILE A 123 -3.25 13.82 4.13
C ILE A 123 -1.98 14.02 4.98
N HIS A 124 -2.07 13.73 6.29
CA HIS A 124 -0.99 13.90 7.26
C HIS A 124 -0.56 15.36 7.50
N SER A 125 -1.44 16.31 7.21
CA SER A 125 -1.19 17.72 7.49
C SER A 125 -2.30 18.34 8.35
N PRO A 126 -2.08 19.51 8.99
CA PRO A 126 -3.14 20.24 9.68
C PRO A 126 -4.29 20.72 8.77
N GLY A 127 -4.08 20.70 7.46
CA GLY A 127 -5.07 21.04 6.43
C GLY A 127 -5.86 19.84 5.90
N GLU A 128 -5.70 18.65 6.47
CA GLU A 128 -6.38 17.43 6.00
C GLU A 128 -7.89 17.59 5.95
N ARG A 129 -8.47 17.26 4.81
CA ARG A 129 -9.90 17.38 4.55
C ARG A 129 -10.42 16.17 3.80
N MET A 130 -11.64 15.77 4.13
CA MET A 130 -12.35 14.68 3.48
C MET A 130 -13.63 15.20 2.82
N SER A 131 -13.92 14.73 1.63
CA SER A 131 -15.16 15.04 0.92
C SER A 131 -16.32 14.21 1.48
N VAL A 132 -17.31 14.88 2.12
CA VAL A 132 -18.51 14.23 2.67
C VAL A 132 -19.30 13.48 1.60
N SER A 133 -19.45 14.06 0.40
CA SER A 133 -20.13 13.41 -0.71
C SER A 133 -19.40 12.17 -1.23
N SER A 134 -18.07 12.12 -1.12
CA SER A 134 -17.30 10.92 -1.49
C SER A 134 -17.47 9.80 -0.47
N VAL A 135 -17.64 10.10 0.82
CA VAL A 135 -17.98 9.11 1.85
C VAL A 135 -19.29 8.40 1.50
N GLN A 136 -20.31 9.16 1.10
CA GLN A 136 -21.58 8.59 0.68
C GLN A 136 -21.41 7.66 -0.53
N ARG A 137 -20.70 8.09 -1.57
CA ARG A 137 -20.42 7.25 -2.74
C ARG A 137 -19.64 5.98 -2.38
N THR A 138 -18.65 6.09 -1.50
CA THR A 138 -17.87 4.92 -1.02
C THR A 138 -18.76 3.95 -0.28
N TRP A 139 -19.68 4.44 0.55
CA TRP A 139 -20.64 3.63 1.28
C TRP A 139 -21.63 2.91 0.34
N GLU A 140 -22.21 3.61 -0.62
CA GLU A 140 -23.11 3.04 -1.64
C GLU A 140 -22.41 1.93 -2.43
N LEU A 141 -21.16 2.17 -2.82
CA LEU A 141 -20.33 1.18 -3.52
C LEU A 141 -20.06 -0.07 -2.66
N LEU A 142 -19.72 0.12 -1.38
CA LEU A 142 -19.48 -0.98 -0.46
C LEU A 142 -20.72 -1.84 -0.27
N LEU A 143 -21.88 -1.23 -0.08
CA LEU A 143 -23.15 -1.96 0.03
C LEU A 143 -23.43 -2.77 -1.23
N ALA A 144 -23.30 -2.17 -2.40
CA ALA A 144 -23.52 -2.86 -3.68
C ALA A 144 -22.56 -4.03 -3.90
N MET A 145 -21.31 -3.92 -3.44
CA MET A 145 -20.34 -5.01 -3.48
C MET A 145 -20.76 -6.19 -2.59
N LEU A 146 -21.32 -5.92 -1.40
CA LEU A 146 -21.79 -6.95 -0.48
C LEU A 146 -23.08 -7.64 -0.95
N GLU A 147 -24.03 -6.89 -1.49
CA GLU A 147 -25.29 -7.43 -2.03
C GLU A 147 -25.06 -8.40 -3.20
N GLU A 148 -24.10 -8.12 -4.07
CA GLU A 148 -23.74 -9.05 -5.16
C GLU A 148 -23.13 -10.36 -4.65
N GLU A 149 -22.46 -10.33 -3.52
CA GLU A 149 -21.88 -11.52 -2.90
C GLU A 149 -22.96 -12.45 -2.35
N GLU A 150 -23.99 -11.90 -1.69
CA GLU A 150 -25.14 -12.66 -1.19
C GLU A 150 -25.90 -13.31 -2.34
N SER A 151 -26.13 -12.60 -3.45
CA SER A 151 -26.81 -13.14 -4.63
C SER A 151 -26.04 -14.29 -5.26
N ALA A 152 -24.72 -14.17 -5.40
CA ALA A 152 -23.86 -15.22 -5.95
C ALA A 152 -23.71 -16.45 -5.02
N ALA A 153 -23.83 -16.27 -3.72
CA ALA A 153 -23.81 -17.35 -2.74
C ALA A 153 -25.15 -18.12 -2.73
N GLY A 154 -26.27 -17.41 -2.88
CA GLY A 154 -27.62 -18.02 -2.97
C GLY A 154 -27.85 -18.87 -4.22
N GLU A 155 -27.16 -18.57 -5.32
CA GLU A 155 -27.23 -19.38 -6.56
C GLU A 155 -26.40 -20.68 -6.52
N ARG A 156 -25.49 -20.81 -5.56
CA ARG A 156 -24.60 -21.98 -5.38
C ARG A 156 -25.10 -22.97 -4.32
N ALA A 157 -26.16 -22.65 -3.60
CA ALA A 157 -26.79 -23.48 -2.57
C ALA A 157 -28.03 -24.21 -3.10
#